data_ae17509d9501a1b8ce0634d982447650
#
_entry.id   ae17509d9501a1b8ce0634d982447650
#
_cell.length_a   1.000
_cell.length_b   1.000
_cell.length_c   1.000
_cell.angle_alpha   90.00
_cell.angle_beta   90.00
_cell.angle_gamma   90.00
#
_symmetry.space_group_name_H-M   'P 1'
#
loop_
_entity.id
_entity.type
_entity.pdbx_description
1 polymer ?
#
loop_
_entity_poly.entity_id
_entity_poly.type
_entity_poly.pdbx_seq_one_letter_code
_entity_poly.pdbx_strand_id
1 'polypeptide(L)'
;MAHNPTSDAPVLGIALSTIDGRLAQNQGLVAQIAKLKAHVVVVNQLRTDEGRLSLDSLGWSEDHAQIVHMDTLGLSLSRNVAIDALRSQWALLADDDITLDIEAFSSLSRRLSNADDWDRVGALATRLMKDPNTPWRNDVQDLSVLEGRRLSNLRRIQRINSMELVLNVAALRRWDIRFDTRFGLGAPPTNGGEEAMLMDSILRCGGRIVPVDLAPRLHPEESSGQAINPATAFTQGAVHRLVFGSSRWPALFLVYALKRVRSGEWNLVADYAKGGKWASRQA
;
A
#
# COMPACT_ATOMS: atom_id res chain seq x y z
N MET A 1 -8.36 24.14 7.77
CA MET A 1 -9.62 24.26 7.02
C MET A 1 -9.87 22.92 6.37
N ALA A 2 -10.96 22.23 6.75
CA ALA A 2 -11.30 20.93 6.16
C ALA A 2 -11.74 21.19 4.70
N HIS A 3 -11.02 20.61 3.74
CA HIS A 3 -11.39 20.63 2.34
C HIS A 3 -12.62 19.74 2.18
N ASN A 4 -13.79 20.36 2.05
CA ASN A 4 -15.02 19.66 1.72
C ASN A 4 -14.87 19.24 0.24
N PRO A 5 -14.94 17.94 -0.12
CA PRO A 5 -14.87 17.55 -1.52
C PRO A 5 -16.02 18.23 -2.27
N THR A 6 -15.71 18.91 -3.37
CA THR A 6 -16.72 19.46 -4.28
C THR A 6 -17.63 18.32 -4.72
N SER A 7 -18.93 18.56 -4.86
CA SER A 7 -19.97 17.56 -5.16
C SER A 7 -19.72 16.71 -6.43
N ASP A 8 -18.73 17.06 -7.25
CA ASP A 8 -18.40 16.45 -8.53
C ASP A 8 -17.13 15.59 -8.52
N ALA A 9 -16.41 15.51 -7.37
CA ALA A 9 -15.20 14.70 -7.31
C ALA A 9 -15.53 13.21 -7.33
N PRO A 10 -14.83 12.38 -8.14
CA PRO A 10 -15.05 10.95 -8.17
C PRO A 10 -14.78 10.34 -6.79
N VAL A 11 -15.64 9.41 -6.36
CA VAL A 11 -15.52 8.77 -5.03
C VAL A 11 -14.23 7.98 -4.90
N LEU A 12 -13.83 7.27 -5.96
CA LEU A 12 -12.61 6.46 -6.03
C LEU A 12 -11.63 7.07 -7.03
N GLY A 13 -10.42 7.34 -6.58
CA GLY A 13 -9.30 7.77 -7.41
C GLY A 13 -8.14 6.79 -7.36
N ILE A 14 -7.08 7.09 -8.09
CA ILE A 14 -5.87 6.28 -8.19
C ILE A 14 -4.68 7.08 -7.67
N ALA A 15 -3.98 6.53 -6.68
CA ALA A 15 -2.69 7.02 -6.19
C ALA A 15 -1.59 6.12 -6.75
N LEU A 16 -0.92 6.57 -7.82
CA LEU A 16 0.06 5.79 -8.58
C LEU A 16 1.47 6.27 -8.28
N SER A 17 2.35 5.32 -7.94
CA SER A 17 3.78 5.58 -7.78
C SER A 17 4.57 4.98 -8.95
N THR A 18 5.48 5.76 -9.51
CA THR A 18 6.40 5.33 -10.57
C THR A 18 7.78 5.95 -10.36
N ILE A 19 8.78 5.43 -11.03
CA ILE A 19 10.17 5.92 -10.98
C ILE A 19 10.69 6.09 -12.40
N ASP A 20 11.42 7.20 -12.64
CA ASP A 20 12.08 7.51 -13.91
C ASP A 20 11.17 7.33 -15.15
N GLY A 21 9.89 7.67 -15.02
CA GLY A 21 8.94 7.63 -16.12
C GLY A 21 8.52 6.23 -16.58
N ARG A 22 8.78 5.16 -15.80
CA ARG A 22 8.46 3.78 -16.17
C ARG A 22 6.99 3.55 -16.54
N LEU A 23 6.07 4.35 -15.96
CA LEU A 23 4.65 4.28 -16.32
C LEU A 23 4.42 4.40 -17.84
N ALA A 24 5.19 5.24 -18.56
CA ALA A 24 5.06 5.39 -20.00
C ALA A 24 5.36 4.11 -20.77
N GLN A 25 6.09 3.16 -20.19
CA GLN A 25 6.39 1.87 -20.80
C GLN A 25 5.19 0.89 -20.70
N ASN A 26 4.29 1.09 -19.72
CA ASN A 26 3.07 0.29 -19.57
C ASN A 26 1.89 0.96 -20.30
N GLN A 27 1.92 0.93 -21.63
CA GLN A 27 0.86 1.51 -22.48
C GLN A 27 -0.53 0.91 -22.19
N GLY A 28 -0.58 -0.35 -21.75
CA GLY A 28 -1.83 -1.02 -21.36
C GLY A 28 -2.47 -0.32 -20.15
N LEU A 29 -1.70 -0.08 -19.08
CA LEU A 29 -2.17 0.64 -17.89
C LEU A 29 -2.54 2.09 -18.21
N VAL A 30 -1.73 2.79 -19.01
CA VAL A 30 -2.00 4.16 -19.45
C VAL A 30 -3.35 4.24 -20.17
N ALA A 31 -3.61 3.33 -21.11
CA ALA A 31 -4.87 3.26 -21.85
C ALA A 31 -6.07 2.84 -20.99
N GLN A 32 -5.87 1.99 -19.99
CA GLN A 32 -6.91 1.60 -19.04
C GLN A 32 -7.30 2.79 -18.14
N ILE A 33 -6.32 3.51 -17.60
CA ILE A 33 -6.56 4.69 -16.77
C ILE A 33 -7.33 5.76 -17.54
N ALA A 34 -6.99 6.02 -18.80
CA ALA A 34 -7.68 7.01 -19.64
C ALA A 34 -9.19 6.72 -19.83
N LYS A 35 -9.62 5.47 -19.65
CA LYS A 35 -11.04 5.06 -19.77
C LYS A 35 -11.82 5.19 -18.47
N LEU A 36 -11.15 5.42 -17.34
CA LEU A 36 -11.80 5.49 -16.03
C LEU A 36 -12.34 6.90 -15.75
N LYS A 37 -13.50 6.95 -15.11
CA LYS A 37 -14.02 8.18 -14.50
C LYS A 37 -13.43 8.31 -13.07
N ALA A 38 -12.14 8.57 -12.97
CA ALA A 38 -11.41 8.64 -11.72
C ALA A 38 -10.41 9.80 -11.77
N HIS A 39 -10.16 10.44 -10.63
CA HIS A 39 -9.03 11.35 -10.53
C HIS A 39 -7.76 10.56 -10.25
N VAL A 40 -6.71 10.77 -11.03
CA VAL A 40 -5.44 10.03 -10.96
C VAL A 40 -4.33 10.98 -10.53
N VAL A 41 -3.60 10.60 -9.51
CA VAL A 41 -2.36 11.28 -9.14
C VAL A 41 -1.18 10.35 -9.34
N VAL A 42 -0.31 10.71 -10.26
CA VAL A 42 0.96 10.02 -10.52
C VAL A 42 2.07 10.75 -9.80
N VAL A 43 2.76 10.06 -8.90
CA VAL A 43 4.00 10.56 -8.33
C VAL A 43 5.17 9.88 -9.02
N ASN A 44 5.88 10.65 -9.84
CA ASN A 44 7.04 10.19 -10.59
C ASN A 44 8.32 10.60 -9.85
N GLN A 45 8.96 9.63 -9.23
CA GLN A 45 10.24 9.82 -8.54
C GLN A 45 11.38 9.81 -9.57
N LEU A 46 12.23 10.82 -9.54
CA LEU A 46 13.27 11.03 -10.55
C LEU A 46 14.65 10.83 -9.93
N ARG A 47 15.48 10.02 -10.58
CA ARG A 47 16.94 10.00 -10.36
C ARG A 47 17.64 11.00 -11.27
N THR A 48 17.04 11.22 -12.45
CA THR A 48 17.51 12.17 -13.46
C THR A 48 16.32 12.84 -14.14
N ASP A 49 16.53 13.98 -14.79
CA ASP A 49 15.45 14.68 -15.51
C ASP A 49 14.95 13.94 -16.76
N GLU A 50 15.69 12.97 -17.29
CA GLU A 50 15.32 12.22 -18.50
C GLU A 50 14.03 11.43 -18.34
N GLY A 51 13.69 11.03 -17.10
CA GLY A 51 12.47 10.28 -16.78
C GLY A 51 11.21 11.14 -16.57
N ARG A 52 11.23 12.42 -16.91
CA ARG A 52 10.06 13.30 -16.70
C ARG A 52 8.90 12.88 -17.59
N LEU A 53 7.72 12.78 -16.95
CA LEU A 53 6.44 12.53 -17.63
C LEU A 53 5.70 13.85 -17.83
N SER A 54 4.88 13.91 -18.88
CA SER A 54 3.86 14.95 -19.04
C SER A 54 2.50 14.32 -19.28
N LEU A 55 1.41 15.04 -18.99
CA LEU A 55 0.07 14.55 -19.29
C LEU A 55 -0.12 14.31 -20.77
N ASP A 56 0.41 15.19 -21.61
CA ASP A 56 0.35 15.06 -23.09
C ASP A 56 1.04 13.78 -23.55
N SER A 57 2.20 13.41 -22.96
CA SER A 57 2.91 12.18 -23.33
C SER A 57 2.12 10.90 -22.96
N LEU A 58 1.19 11.00 -22.01
CA LEU A 58 0.29 9.92 -21.60
C LEU A 58 -1.09 9.99 -22.28
N GLY A 59 -1.38 11.07 -23.02
CA GLY A 59 -2.70 11.32 -23.63
C GLY A 59 -3.78 11.62 -22.59
N TRP A 60 -3.42 12.23 -21.46
CA TRP A 60 -4.33 12.56 -20.37
C TRP A 60 -4.56 14.07 -20.25
N SER A 61 -5.68 14.47 -19.64
CA SER A 61 -6.02 15.88 -19.38
C SER A 61 -5.84 16.24 -17.91
N GLU A 62 -5.67 17.52 -17.60
CA GLU A 62 -5.56 18.05 -16.23
C GLU A 62 -6.83 17.85 -15.40
N ASP A 63 -7.99 17.76 -16.02
CA ASP A 63 -9.25 17.45 -15.34
C ASP A 63 -9.26 16.02 -14.81
N HIS A 64 -8.55 15.12 -15.51
CA HIS A 64 -8.51 13.69 -15.23
C HIS A 64 -7.33 13.31 -14.33
N ALA A 65 -6.14 13.88 -14.56
CA ALA A 65 -4.92 13.44 -13.90
C ALA A 65 -4.00 14.60 -13.50
N GLN A 66 -3.15 14.33 -12.50
CA GLN A 66 -2.07 15.20 -12.07
C GLN A 66 -0.77 14.39 -12.00
N ILE A 67 0.33 14.95 -12.48
CA ILE A 67 1.67 14.38 -12.30
C ILE A 67 2.45 15.25 -11.32
N VAL A 68 3.01 14.63 -10.29
CA VAL A 68 3.91 15.27 -9.32
C VAL A 68 5.29 14.64 -9.49
N HIS A 69 6.30 15.46 -9.81
CA HIS A 69 7.69 15.02 -9.87
C HIS A 69 8.37 15.22 -8.52
N MET A 70 9.18 14.23 -8.12
CA MET A 70 9.96 14.25 -6.88
C MET A 70 11.38 13.84 -7.15
N ASP A 71 12.36 14.60 -6.64
CA ASP A 71 13.79 14.30 -6.75
C ASP A 71 14.28 13.38 -5.60
N THR A 72 13.37 12.96 -4.73
CA THR A 72 13.65 12.05 -3.61
C THR A 72 12.98 10.70 -3.82
N LEU A 73 13.72 9.63 -3.50
CA LEU A 73 13.19 8.27 -3.56
C LEU A 73 12.55 7.88 -2.24
N GLY A 74 11.52 7.07 -2.31
CA GLY A 74 10.82 6.51 -1.14
C GLY A 74 9.37 6.23 -1.43
N LEU A 75 8.98 4.96 -1.44
CA LEU A 75 7.63 4.54 -1.80
C LEU A 75 6.57 5.11 -0.85
N SER A 76 6.84 5.11 0.46
CA SER A 76 5.94 5.72 1.46
C SER A 76 5.76 7.22 1.26
N LEU A 77 6.86 7.92 0.94
CA LEU A 77 6.82 9.35 0.66
C LEU A 77 6.01 9.64 -0.60
N SER A 78 6.26 8.89 -1.68
CA SER A 78 5.51 8.98 -2.94
C SER A 78 4.00 8.76 -2.72
N ARG A 79 3.62 7.72 -1.97
CA ARG A 79 2.22 7.43 -1.65
C ARG A 79 1.57 8.53 -0.81
N ASN A 80 2.29 9.10 0.15
CA ASN A 80 1.79 10.24 0.93
C ASN A 80 1.50 11.46 0.05
N VAL A 81 2.42 11.80 -0.86
CA VAL A 81 2.24 12.89 -1.81
C VAL A 81 1.04 12.64 -2.73
N ALA A 82 0.90 11.41 -3.26
CA ALA A 82 -0.24 11.04 -4.10
C ALA A 82 -1.58 11.19 -3.35
N ILE A 83 -1.66 10.70 -2.10
CA ILE A 83 -2.85 10.77 -1.26
C ILE A 83 -3.20 12.23 -0.92
N ASP A 84 -2.20 13.08 -0.67
CA ASP A 84 -2.41 14.49 -0.37
C ASP A 84 -2.98 15.27 -1.56
N ALA A 85 -2.51 14.97 -2.76
CA ALA A 85 -2.96 15.62 -3.99
C ALA A 85 -4.29 15.06 -4.52
N LEU A 86 -4.70 13.87 -4.07
CA LEU A 86 -5.91 13.21 -4.56
C LEU A 86 -7.18 13.95 -4.10
N ARG A 87 -8.09 14.21 -5.05
CA ARG A 87 -9.37 14.89 -4.78
C ARG A 87 -10.47 13.91 -4.34
N SER A 88 -10.29 12.61 -4.60
CA SER A 88 -11.27 11.56 -4.28
C SER A 88 -11.28 11.21 -2.80
N GLN A 89 -12.43 10.72 -2.31
CA GLN A 89 -12.58 10.24 -0.94
C GLN A 89 -11.79 8.96 -0.68
N TRP A 90 -11.66 8.11 -1.70
CA TRP A 90 -10.96 6.85 -1.64
C TRP A 90 -9.81 6.81 -2.64
N ALA A 91 -8.71 6.16 -2.25
CA ALA A 91 -7.52 5.97 -3.08
C ALA A 91 -7.26 4.49 -3.32
N LEU A 92 -7.30 4.05 -4.56
CA LEU A 92 -6.73 2.78 -4.99
C LEU A 92 -5.22 3.00 -5.16
N LEU A 93 -4.41 2.25 -4.40
CA LEU A 93 -2.95 2.29 -4.57
C LEU A 93 -2.57 1.53 -5.84
N ALA A 94 -1.67 2.09 -6.62
CA ALA A 94 -1.17 1.50 -7.87
C ALA A 94 0.33 1.72 -8.01
N ASP A 95 1.02 0.72 -8.53
CA ASP A 95 2.39 0.80 -9.03
C ASP A 95 2.37 0.76 -10.57
N ASP A 96 3.49 1.08 -11.23
CA ASP A 96 3.54 1.23 -12.69
C ASP A 96 3.57 -0.10 -13.48
N ASP A 97 3.58 -1.24 -12.79
CA ASP A 97 3.67 -2.59 -13.37
C ASP A 97 2.40 -3.44 -13.20
N ILE A 98 1.30 -2.82 -12.77
CA ILE A 98 0.00 -3.49 -12.65
C ILE A 98 -0.84 -3.41 -13.93
N THR A 99 -1.93 -4.18 -13.94
CA THR A 99 -3.05 -4.06 -14.87
C THR A 99 -4.32 -3.80 -14.06
N LEU A 100 -5.24 -2.98 -14.58
CA LEU A 100 -6.52 -2.70 -13.94
C LEU A 100 -7.62 -3.57 -14.54
N ASP A 101 -8.48 -4.11 -13.68
CA ASP A 101 -9.79 -4.62 -14.07
C ASP A 101 -10.80 -3.47 -14.01
N ILE A 102 -11.18 -2.96 -15.16
CA ILE A 102 -12.07 -1.78 -15.31
C ILE A 102 -13.46 -2.06 -14.73
N GLU A 103 -13.97 -3.29 -14.89
CA GLU A 103 -15.29 -3.67 -14.39
C GLU A 103 -15.28 -3.79 -12.87
N ALA A 104 -14.26 -4.45 -12.30
CA ALA A 104 -14.09 -4.57 -10.86
C ALA A 104 -13.83 -3.18 -10.21
N PHE A 105 -13.03 -2.30 -10.86
CA PHE A 105 -12.86 -0.91 -10.42
C PHE A 105 -14.17 -0.15 -10.39
N SER A 106 -14.96 -0.23 -11.47
CA SER A 106 -16.27 0.45 -11.56
C SER A 106 -17.27 -0.09 -10.54
N SER A 107 -17.26 -1.40 -10.29
CA SER A 107 -18.09 -2.05 -9.27
C SER A 107 -17.71 -1.61 -7.86
N LEU A 108 -16.42 -1.49 -7.60
CA LEU A 108 -15.90 -0.95 -6.33
C LEU A 108 -16.30 0.51 -6.14
N SER A 109 -16.14 1.35 -7.16
CA SER A 109 -16.54 2.77 -7.12
C SER A 109 -18.02 2.93 -6.81
N ARG A 110 -18.90 2.15 -7.46
CA ARG A 110 -20.35 2.14 -7.16
C ARG A 110 -20.65 1.71 -5.74
N ARG A 111 -19.97 0.68 -5.24
CA ARG A 111 -20.13 0.22 -3.86
C ARG A 111 -19.75 1.30 -2.85
N LEU A 112 -18.67 2.02 -3.09
CA LEU A 112 -18.20 3.11 -2.25
C LEU A 112 -19.16 4.31 -2.24
N SER A 113 -19.83 4.58 -3.37
CA SER A 113 -20.83 5.65 -3.48
C SER A 113 -22.13 5.36 -2.74
N ASN A 114 -22.50 4.09 -2.58
CA ASN A 114 -23.83 3.67 -2.12
C ASN A 114 -23.84 3.20 -0.66
N ALA A 115 -22.73 3.17 0.04
CA ALA A 115 -22.67 2.66 1.39
C ALA A 115 -22.58 3.78 2.43
N ASP A 116 -23.47 3.76 3.41
CA ASP A 116 -23.65 4.82 4.41
C ASP A 116 -22.72 4.71 5.64
N ASP A 117 -21.98 3.58 5.83
CA ASP A 117 -21.18 3.35 7.04
C ASP A 117 -19.70 3.17 6.79
N TRP A 118 -19.07 4.20 6.25
CA TRP A 118 -17.60 4.23 6.07
C TRP A 118 -16.85 5.05 7.13
N ASP A 119 -17.53 5.64 8.11
CA ASP A 119 -16.93 6.59 9.07
C ASP A 119 -15.77 6.02 9.86
N ARG A 120 -15.80 4.74 10.19
CA ARG A 120 -14.75 4.04 10.93
C ARG A 120 -13.85 3.16 10.04
N VAL A 121 -14.08 3.16 8.74
CA VAL A 121 -13.28 2.36 7.80
C VAL A 121 -12.11 3.18 7.29
N GLY A 122 -10.89 2.76 7.62
CA GLY A 122 -9.66 3.40 7.16
C GLY A 122 -9.12 2.79 5.86
N ALA A 123 -9.42 1.50 5.62
CA ALA A 123 -9.00 0.82 4.39
C ALA A 123 -9.95 -0.33 4.03
N LEU A 124 -10.01 -0.63 2.74
CA LEU A 124 -10.50 -1.91 2.24
C LEU A 124 -9.31 -2.79 1.86
N ALA A 125 -9.44 -4.09 2.07
CA ALA A 125 -8.52 -5.10 1.56
C ALA A 125 -9.22 -5.87 0.43
N THR A 126 -8.85 -5.57 -0.81
CA THR A 126 -9.38 -6.22 -2.03
C THR A 126 -8.56 -7.46 -2.36
N ARG A 127 -9.03 -8.25 -3.31
CA ARG A 127 -8.21 -9.33 -3.88
C ARG A 127 -7.13 -8.76 -4.81
N LEU A 128 -6.02 -9.47 -4.86
CA LEU A 128 -4.98 -9.29 -5.88
C LEU A 128 -4.95 -10.56 -6.74
N MET A 129 -4.91 -10.39 -8.05
CA MET A 129 -4.86 -11.49 -9.01
C MET A 129 -3.53 -11.46 -9.77
N LYS A 130 -3.03 -12.63 -10.21
CA LYS A 130 -1.90 -12.73 -11.16
C LYS A 130 -2.39 -12.54 -12.59
N ASP A 131 -3.51 -13.15 -12.88
CA ASP A 131 -4.28 -13.05 -14.13
C ASP A 131 -5.78 -13.15 -13.79
N PRO A 132 -6.70 -12.97 -14.73
CA PRO A 132 -8.16 -12.99 -14.46
C PRO A 132 -8.68 -14.22 -13.71
N ASN A 133 -7.96 -15.35 -13.78
CA ASN A 133 -8.40 -16.63 -13.23
C ASN A 133 -7.53 -17.12 -12.07
N THR A 134 -6.38 -16.50 -11.82
CA THR A 134 -5.40 -16.98 -10.86
C THR A 134 -5.20 -15.96 -9.74
N PRO A 135 -5.63 -16.26 -8.51
CA PRO A 135 -5.36 -15.38 -7.38
C PRO A 135 -3.87 -15.31 -7.07
N TRP A 136 -3.41 -14.15 -6.59
CA TRP A 136 -2.03 -13.94 -6.16
C TRP A 136 -1.61 -14.94 -5.07
N ARG A 137 -2.56 -15.27 -4.18
CA ARG A 137 -2.40 -16.25 -3.12
C ARG A 137 -3.51 -17.28 -3.20
N ASN A 138 -3.14 -18.56 -3.00
CA ASN A 138 -4.08 -19.69 -3.01
C ASN A 138 -4.82 -19.88 -1.68
N ASP A 139 -4.49 -19.12 -0.63
CA ASP A 139 -5.19 -19.19 0.64
C ASP A 139 -6.55 -18.47 0.55
N VAL A 140 -7.55 -19.10 1.15
CA VAL A 140 -8.89 -18.51 1.25
C VAL A 140 -8.79 -17.16 1.95
N GLN A 141 -9.23 -16.11 1.28
CA GLN A 141 -9.27 -14.78 1.88
C GLN A 141 -10.25 -14.80 3.05
N ASP A 142 -9.75 -14.57 4.26
CA ASP A 142 -10.61 -14.36 5.42
C ASP A 142 -11.32 -13.00 5.27
N LEU A 143 -12.61 -13.04 4.98
CA LEU A 143 -13.45 -11.86 4.77
C LEU A 143 -13.98 -11.23 6.07
N SER A 144 -13.51 -11.67 7.24
CA SER A 144 -13.88 -11.02 8.49
C SER A 144 -13.21 -9.64 8.64
N VAL A 145 -13.97 -8.67 9.11
CA VAL A 145 -13.49 -7.31 9.36
C VAL A 145 -12.38 -7.32 10.42
N LEU A 146 -11.31 -6.57 10.16
CA LEU A 146 -10.26 -6.34 11.15
C LEU A 146 -10.62 -5.09 11.96
N GLU A 147 -10.93 -5.33 13.23
CA GLU A 147 -11.22 -4.28 14.22
C GLU A 147 -10.43 -4.54 15.50
N GLY A 148 -9.78 -3.51 16.00
CA GLY A 148 -8.91 -3.59 17.17
C GLY A 148 -7.62 -4.40 16.97
N ARG A 149 -6.69 -4.26 17.92
CA ARG A 149 -5.34 -4.85 17.84
C ARG A 149 -5.24 -6.24 18.48
N ARG A 150 -6.18 -7.13 18.15
CA ARG A 150 -6.11 -8.55 18.54
C ARG A 150 -4.96 -9.23 17.80
N LEU A 151 -4.33 -10.24 18.40
CA LEU A 151 -3.18 -10.94 17.81
C LEU A 151 -3.51 -11.53 16.41
N SER A 152 -4.72 -12.04 16.22
CA SER A 152 -5.21 -12.50 14.93
C SER A 152 -5.15 -11.40 13.86
N ASN A 153 -5.67 -10.21 14.18
CA ASN A 153 -5.68 -9.07 13.26
C ASN A 153 -4.27 -8.58 12.98
N LEU A 154 -3.40 -8.47 14.00
CA LEU A 154 -2.01 -8.07 13.82
C LEU A 154 -1.22 -9.07 12.95
N ARG A 155 -1.57 -10.35 12.96
CA ARG A 155 -1.00 -11.34 12.04
C ARG A 155 -1.54 -11.20 10.61
N ARG A 156 -2.81 -10.86 10.46
CA ARG A 156 -3.45 -10.69 9.15
C ARG A 156 -2.90 -9.49 8.40
N ILE A 157 -2.72 -8.33 9.06
CA ILE A 157 -2.15 -7.14 8.41
C ILE A 157 -0.71 -7.37 7.90
N GLN A 158 0.04 -8.32 8.47
CA GLN A 158 1.37 -8.69 7.95
C GLN A 158 1.31 -9.45 6.62
N ARG A 159 0.13 -9.84 6.17
CA ARG A 159 -0.08 -10.66 4.96
C ARG A 159 -0.77 -9.88 3.85
N ILE A 160 -1.33 -8.71 4.15
CA ILE A 160 -1.99 -7.85 3.17
C ILE A 160 -0.90 -7.03 2.47
N ASN A 161 -0.88 -7.10 1.14
CA ASN A 161 0.03 -6.35 0.30
C ASN A 161 -0.53 -4.94 0.04
N SER A 162 0.33 -3.97 -0.24
CA SER A 162 -0.09 -2.61 -0.62
C SER A 162 -1.03 -2.61 -1.84
N MET A 163 -0.81 -3.51 -2.80
CA MET A 163 -1.68 -3.66 -3.98
C MET A 163 -3.06 -4.28 -3.65
N GLU A 164 -3.30 -4.72 -2.44
CA GLU A 164 -4.63 -5.12 -1.97
C GLU A 164 -5.38 -3.97 -1.29
N LEU A 165 -4.72 -2.82 -1.04
CA LEU A 165 -5.30 -1.73 -0.25
C LEU A 165 -6.02 -0.69 -1.10
N VAL A 166 -7.22 -0.33 -0.64
CA VAL A 166 -7.95 0.88 -1.07
C VAL A 166 -8.19 1.70 0.20
N LEU A 167 -7.65 2.91 0.22
CA LEU A 167 -7.57 3.74 1.42
C LEU A 167 -8.70 4.75 1.49
N ASN A 168 -9.34 4.91 2.64
CA ASN A 168 -10.26 6.00 2.91
C ASN A 168 -9.45 7.28 3.22
N VAL A 169 -9.19 8.08 2.21
CA VAL A 169 -8.38 9.30 2.31
C VAL A 169 -9.00 10.29 3.31
N ALA A 170 -10.32 10.41 3.32
CA ALA A 170 -11.01 11.29 4.25
C ALA A 170 -10.82 10.84 5.72
N ALA A 171 -10.90 9.53 5.98
CA ALA A 171 -10.66 8.98 7.31
C ALA A 171 -9.21 9.13 7.74
N LEU A 172 -8.25 8.82 6.84
CA LEU A 172 -6.82 8.96 7.12
C LEU A 172 -6.45 10.42 7.45
N ARG A 173 -6.96 11.39 6.67
CA ARG A 173 -6.76 12.82 6.95
C ARG A 173 -7.34 13.22 8.31
N ARG A 174 -8.55 12.77 8.64
CA ARG A 174 -9.22 13.05 9.91
C ARG A 174 -8.45 12.48 11.11
N TRP A 175 -7.80 11.33 10.96
CA TRP A 175 -7.03 10.68 12.01
C TRP A 175 -5.54 11.06 12.01
N ASP A 176 -5.10 11.91 11.10
CA ASP A 176 -3.69 12.27 10.86
C ASP A 176 -2.80 11.03 10.64
N ILE A 177 -3.33 10.05 9.89
CA ILE A 177 -2.60 8.82 9.55
C ILE A 177 -1.95 8.97 8.17
N ARG A 178 -0.65 8.65 8.12
CA ARG A 178 0.18 8.64 6.90
C ARG A 178 1.01 7.37 6.84
N PHE A 179 1.51 7.05 5.66
CA PHE A 179 2.59 6.08 5.55
C PHE A 179 3.81 6.57 6.32
N ASP A 180 4.38 5.70 7.15
CA ASP A 180 5.62 5.99 7.88
C ASP A 180 6.80 5.93 6.90
N THR A 181 7.40 7.08 6.61
CA THR A 181 8.48 7.23 5.62
C THR A 181 9.79 6.53 6.03
N ARG A 182 9.87 6.02 7.25
CA ARG A 182 10.97 5.15 7.67
C ARG A 182 10.86 3.73 7.11
N PHE A 183 9.72 3.39 6.48
CA PHE A 183 9.41 2.08 5.90
C PHE A 183 9.11 2.20 4.41
N GLY A 184 9.27 1.10 3.67
CA GLY A 184 9.02 1.03 2.24
C GLY A 184 10.29 0.94 1.40
N LEU A 185 10.12 0.66 0.12
CA LEU A 185 11.22 0.68 -0.84
C LEU A 185 11.84 2.09 -0.90
N GLY A 186 13.16 2.17 -0.88
CA GLY A 186 13.89 3.44 -0.90
C GLY A 186 13.99 4.14 0.47
N ALA A 187 13.67 3.47 1.59
CA ALA A 187 13.75 3.99 2.95
C ALA A 187 14.76 3.21 3.82
N PRO A 188 16.07 3.22 3.52
CA PRO A 188 17.03 2.46 4.31
C PRO A 188 17.05 2.93 5.78
N PRO A 189 17.23 2.01 6.74
CA PRO A 189 17.65 0.61 6.56
C PRO A 189 16.51 -0.39 6.31
N THR A 190 15.26 0.07 6.20
CA THR A 190 14.12 -0.79 5.88
C THR A 190 13.91 -0.95 4.37
N ASN A 191 13.16 -1.98 3.98
CA ASN A 191 12.84 -2.27 2.59
C ASN A 191 11.45 -2.94 2.50
N GLY A 192 10.39 -2.16 2.78
CA GLY A 192 9.01 -2.64 2.86
C GLY A 192 8.37 -2.46 4.23
N GLY A 193 7.20 -3.05 4.45
CA GLY A 193 6.46 -3.06 5.72
C GLY A 193 5.63 -1.81 5.99
N GLU A 194 5.60 -0.87 5.08
CA GLU A 194 4.85 0.38 5.16
C GLU A 194 3.33 0.15 5.27
N GLU A 195 2.81 -0.84 4.55
CA GLU A 195 1.41 -1.22 4.60
C GLU A 195 0.99 -1.79 5.96
N ALA A 196 1.84 -2.63 6.56
CA ALA A 196 1.57 -3.18 7.88
C ALA A 196 1.59 -2.08 8.96
N MET A 197 2.50 -1.12 8.85
CA MET A 197 2.58 0.04 9.74
C MET A 197 1.35 0.94 9.60
N LEU A 198 0.92 1.23 8.36
CA LEU A 198 -0.29 2.02 8.09
C LEU A 198 -1.53 1.34 8.67
N MET A 199 -1.70 0.03 8.41
CA MET A 199 -2.84 -0.72 8.92
C MET A 199 -2.84 -0.82 10.45
N ASP A 200 -1.68 -0.98 11.09
CA ASP A 200 -1.59 -0.93 12.56
C ASP A 200 -2.00 0.43 13.10
N SER A 201 -1.63 1.54 12.43
CA SER A 201 -2.05 2.89 12.80
C SER A 201 -3.57 3.07 12.71
N ILE A 202 -4.20 2.56 11.64
CA ILE A 202 -5.68 2.53 11.52
C ILE A 202 -6.31 1.78 12.69
N LEU A 203 -5.81 0.59 13.03
CA LEU A 203 -6.35 -0.21 14.14
C LEU A 203 -6.11 0.46 15.51
N ARG A 204 -5.00 1.21 15.69
CA ARG A 204 -4.72 1.98 16.92
C ARG A 204 -5.72 3.11 17.14
N CYS A 205 -6.15 3.78 16.08
CA CYS A 205 -7.14 4.84 16.14
C CYS A 205 -8.58 4.31 16.25
N GLY A 206 -8.79 3.01 16.42
CA GLY A 206 -10.11 2.38 16.49
C GLY A 206 -10.80 2.29 15.13
N GLY A 207 -10.04 2.48 14.05
CA GLY A 207 -10.50 2.26 12.69
C GLY A 207 -10.63 0.78 12.34
N ARG A 208 -11.30 0.51 11.21
CA ARG A 208 -11.54 -0.83 10.68
C ARG A 208 -10.87 -1.01 9.32
N ILE A 209 -10.47 -2.25 9.01
CA ILE A 209 -10.06 -2.67 7.67
C ILE A 209 -11.07 -3.71 7.22
N VAL A 210 -11.75 -3.44 6.10
CA VAL A 210 -12.85 -4.25 5.60
C VAL A 210 -12.40 -5.03 4.36
N PRO A 211 -12.34 -6.36 4.42
CA PRO A 211 -12.10 -7.17 3.23
C PRO A 211 -13.25 -7.07 2.25
N VAL A 212 -12.91 -7.00 0.96
CA VAL A 212 -13.87 -6.91 -0.14
C VAL A 212 -13.50 -7.94 -1.21
N ASP A 213 -14.48 -8.75 -1.59
CA ASP A 213 -14.34 -9.76 -2.64
C ASP A 213 -14.47 -9.15 -4.05
N LEU A 214 -13.54 -8.25 -4.37
CA LEU A 214 -13.34 -7.65 -5.70
C LEU A 214 -11.84 -7.58 -5.98
N ALA A 215 -11.46 -7.74 -7.24
CA ALA A 215 -10.08 -7.71 -7.69
C ALA A 215 -9.84 -6.59 -8.73
N PRO A 216 -9.79 -5.33 -8.33
CA PRO A 216 -9.64 -4.21 -9.26
C PRO A 216 -8.26 -4.12 -9.91
N ARG A 217 -7.30 -4.94 -9.47
CA ARG A 217 -5.91 -4.95 -9.96
C ARG A 217 -5.42 -6.36 -10.18
N LEU A 218 -4.58 -6.49 -11.22
CA LEU A 218 -3.80 -7.70 -11.49
C LEU A 218 -2.31 -7.32 -11.45
N HIS A 219 -1.51 -8.19 -10.86
CA HIS A 219 -0.06 -8.03 -10.81
C HIS A 219 0.59 -9.34 -11.24
N PRO A 220 0.99 -9.50 -12.52
CA PRO A 220 1.43 -10.77 -13.08
C PRO A 220 2.78 -11.23 -12.54
N GLU A 221 3.63 -10.31 -12.11
CA GLU A 221 4.97 -10.62 -11.65
C GLU A 221 5.06 -10.81 -10.13
N GLU A 222 6.02 -11.61 -9.68
CA GLU A 222 6.33 -11.74 -8.26
C GLU A 222 6.93 -10.44 -7.75
N SER A 223 6.37 -9.90 -6.66
CA SER A 223 6.88 -8.68 -6.07
C SER A 223 8.28 -8.89 -5.48
N SER A 224 9.15 -7.90 -5.62
CA SER A 224 10.51 -7.89 -5.05
C SER A 224 10.57 -8.11 -3.53
N GLY A 225 9.45 -7.91 -2.83
CA GLY A 225 9.33 -8.14 -1.38
C GLY A 225 9.24 -9.62 -0.97
N GLN A 226 9.15 -10.57 -1.89
CA GLN A 226 9.07 -12.00 -1.56
C GLN A 226 10.45 -12.62 -1.27
N ALA A 227 11.53 -12.05 -1.77
CA ALA A 227 12.87 -12.56 -1.51
C ALA A 227 13.29 -12.30 -0.06
N ILE A 228 13.54 -13.40 0.68
CA ILE A 228 14.06 -13.28 2.03
C ILE A 228 15.56 -13.00 1.96
N ASN A 229 15.94 -11.79 2.34
CA ASN A 229 17.32 -11.32 2.34
C ASN A 229 17.59 -10.52 3.64
N PRO A 230 18.84 -10.08 3.92
CA PRO A 230 19.16 -9.32 5.13
C PRO A 230 18.30 -8.07 5.35
N ALA A 231 17.98 -7.32 4.29
CA ALA A 231 17.17 -6.11 4.39
C ALA A 231 15.71 -6.43 4.75
N THR A 232 15.11 -7.46 4.12
CA THR A 232 13.76 -7.90 4.47
C THR A 232 13.69 -8.51 5.86
N ALA A 233 14.73 -9.25 6.30
CA ALA A 233 14.82 -9.77 7.67
C ALA A 233 14.89 -8.63 8.70
N PHE A 234 15.71 -7.60 8.45
CA PHE A 234 15.77 -6.39 9.28
C PHE A 234 14.41 -5.71 9.37
N THR A 235 13.79 -5.44 8.21
CA THR A 235 12.47 -4.80 8.15
C THR A 235 11.42 -5.58 8.93
N GLN A 236 11.38 -6.91 8.77
CA GLN A 236 10.45 -7.76 9.48
C GLN A 236 10.67 -7.70 11.01
N GLY A 237 11.92 -7.66 11.47
CA GLY A 237 12.25 -7.47 12.87
C GLY A 237 11.76 -6.14 13.41
N ALA A 238 11.93 -5.05 12.65
CA ALA A 238 11.46 -3.73 12.99
C ALA A 238 9.92 -3.63 13.06
N VAL A 239 9.24 -4.09 12.02
CA VAL A 239 7.77 -4.12 11.96
C VAL A 239 7.19 -4.95 13.09
N HIS A 240 7.70 -6.16 13.32
CA HIS A 240 7.22 -7.01 14.42
C HIS A 240 7.40 -6.34 15.79
N ARG A 241 8.50 -5.63 16.00
CA ARG A 241 8.74 -4.90 17.25
C ARG A 241 7.71 -3.78 17.46
N LEU A 242 7.41 -2.99 16.44
CA LEU A 242 6.49 -1.87 16.52
C LEU A 242 5.02 -2.31 16.56
N VAL A 243 4.65 -3.27 15.72
CA VAL A 243 3.27 -3.74 15.60
C VAL A 243 2.86 -4.61 16.79
N PHE A 244 3.67 -5.58 17.19
CA PHE A 244 3.31 -6.50 18.27
C PHE A 244 3.73 -6.02 19.66
N GLY A 245 4.61 -5.04 19.72
CA GLY A 245 5.09 -4.44 20.97
C GLY A 245 6.20 -5.23 21.67
N SER A 246 6.77 -4.59 22.69
CA SER A 246 7.94 -5.08 23.41
C SER A 246 7.72 -6.42 24.12
N SER A 247 6.54 -6.62 24.67
CA SER A 247 6.20 -7.83 25.43
C SER A 247 6.10 -9.09 24.58
N ARG A 248 5.63 -8.97 23.33
CA ARG A 248 5.47 -10.12 22.42
C ARG A 248 6.68 -10.36 21.51
N TRP A 249 7.53 -9.34 21.34
CA TRP A 249 8.67 -9.42 20.45
C TRP A 249 9.65 -10.56 20.75
N PRO A 250 10.01 -10.88 22.04
CA PRO A 250 10.91 -12.00 22.32
C PRO A 250 10.38 -13.35 21.83
N ALA A 251 9.08 -13.60 21.96
CA ALA A 251 8.45 -14.82 21.45
C ALA A 251 8.48 -14.88 19.93
N LEU A 252 8.19 -13.75 19.26
CA LEU A 252 8.27 -13.65 17.79
C LEU A 252 9.71 -13.83 17.32
N PHE A 253 10.70 -13.26 18.01
CA PHE A 253 12.11 -13.47 17.71
C PHE A 253 12.48 -14.95 17.80
N LEU A 254 12.06 -15.65 18.86
CA LEU A 254 12.35 -17.07 19.02
C LEU A 254 11.73 -17.89 17.88
N VAL A 255 10.47 -17.64 17.55
CA VAL A 255 9.80 -18.33 16.43
C VAL A 255 10.50 -18.06 15.11
N TYR A 256 10.89 -16.82 14.85
CA TYR A 256 11.64 -16.45 13.65
C TYR A 256 12.99 -17.18 13.60
N ALA A 257 13.76 -17.13 14.70
CA ALA A 257 15.07 -17.76 14.79
C ALA A 257 14.99 -19.28 14.54
N LEU A 258 14.06 -19.96 15.21
CA LEU A 258 13.85 -21.41 15.01
C LEU A 258 13.50 -21.76 13.55
N LYS A 259 12.65 -20.94 12.90
CA LYS A 259 12.30 -21.15 11.49
C LYS A 259 13.52 -20.97 10.59
N ARG A 260 14.32 -19.90 10.77
CA ARG A 260 15.50 -19.61 9.94
C ARG A 260 16.62 -20.63 10.14
N VAL A 261 16.85 -21.07 11.39
CA VAL A 261 17.82 -22.13 11.68
C VAL A 261 17.43 -23.44 10.99
N ARG A 262 16.16 -23.83 11.05
CA ARG A 262 15.65 -25.05 10.37
C ARG A 262 15.79 -25.00 8.84
N SER A 263 15.66 -23.80 8.23
CA SER A 263 15.85 -23.62 6.79
C SER A 263 17.31 -23.36 6.37
N GLY A 264 18.28 -23.41 7.30
CA GLY A 264 19.69 -23.15 7.02
C GLY A 264 20.06 -21.67 6.84
N GLU A 265 19.13 -20.76 7.13
CA GLU A 265 19.25 -19.30 6.92
C GLU A 265 19.55 -18.55 8.24
N TRP A 266 20.34 -19.16 9.10
CA TRP A 266 20.64 -18.65 10.45
C TRP A 266 21.28 -17.24 10.45
N ASN A 267 21.98 -16.86 9.38
CA ASN A 267 22.56 -15.53 9.19
C ASN A 267 21.51 -14.41 9.23
N LEU A 268 20.27 -14.67 8.81
CA LEU A 268 19.18 -13.70 8.81
C LEU A 268 18.64 -13.40 10.23
N VAL A 269 18.91 -14.27 11.20
CA VAL A 269 18.46 -14.07 12.60
C VAL A 269 19.10 -12.82 13.21
N ALA A 270 20.38 -12.57 12.89
CA ALA A 270 21.08 -11.38 13.36
C ALA A 270 20.47 -10.08 12.79
N ASP A 271 20.09 -10.09 11.51
CA ASP A 271 19.50 -8.91 10.88
C ASP A 271 18.09 -8.63 11.38
N TYR A 272 17.28 -9.66 11.60
CA TYR A 272 15.99 -9.52 12.27
C TYR A 272 16.15 -8.91 13.68
N ALA A 273 17.12 -9.38 14.47
CA ALA A 273 17.40 -8.82 15.79
C ALA A 273 17.82 -7.34 15.73
N LYS A 274 18.69 -6.99 14.76
CA LYS A 274 19.10 -5.58 14.52
C LYS A 274 17.89 -4.70 14.20
N GLY A 275 16.95 -5.17 13.36
CA GLY A 275 15.72 -4.46 13.05
C GLY A 275 14.86 -4.20 14.29
N GLY A 276 14.64 -5.21 15.12
CA GLY A 276 13.92 -5.05 16.39
C GLY A 276 14.61 -4.07 17.36
N LYS A 277 15.95 -4.08 17.43
CA LYS A 277 16.72 -3.13 18.24
C LYS A 277 16.64 -1.71 17.67
N TRP A 278 16.73 -1.55 16.36
CA TRP A 278 16.55 -0.25 15.70
C TRP A 278 15.17 0.32 16.01
N ALA A 279 14.11 -0.46 15.85
CA ALA A 279 12.73 -0.06 16.11
C ALA A 279 12.50 0.38 17.57
N SER A 280 13.17 -0.25 18.55
CA SER A 280 13.06 0.14 19.95
C SER A 280 13.67 1.51 20.29
N ARG A 281 14.48 2.07 19.39
CA ARG A 281 15.04 3.43 19.50
C ARG A 281 14.21 4.49 18.80
N GLN A 282 13.22 4.04 18.02
CA GLN A 282 12.30 4.89 17.25
C GLN A 282 10.94 5.05 17.94
N ALA A 283 10.66 4.22 18.93
CA ALA A 283 9.46 4.24 19.77
C ALA A 283 9.63 5.18 20.95
#